data_d76e3b34e74ef06256ad3d3b30eb0dda
#
_entry.id   d76e3b34e74ef06256ad3d3b30eb0dda
#
_cell.length_a   1.000
_cell.length_b   1.000
_cell.length_c   1.000
_cell.angle_alpha   90.00
_cell.angle_beta   90.00
_cell.angle_gamma   90.00
#
_symmetry.space_group_name_H-M   'P 1'
#
loop_
_entity.id
_entity.type
_entity.pdbx_description
1 polymer ?
#
loop_
_entity_poly.entity_id
_entity_poly.type
_entity_poly.pdbx_seq_one_letter_code
_entity_poly.pdbx_strand_id
1 'polypeptide(L)'
;MNLAIPGFDYQRITVDGDIALNTAVGGEGDPIVLLHGFPQTHLMWRHVAADLAADHTVIVPDLRGYGASDKPAASGPDTYSKRTMAADIVALAERLGHSRFALAGHDRGALVGVRAGLDHPDRVSHLAILDVLPTLDTWAVLHGADAAVAFHLYLMAQPPGLPERMIAASADEFFGFFLDAWTKDAAAIPGPVRAEYLRASREAVASIVADCRATAGIDIEHDKADRANGVRLRMPVTVVQQDWGAALGYDAAAVWRAWAPDLDHRLTNAGHFMAEEDPAMVGKALRDLIVR
;
A
#
# COMPACT_ATOMS: atom_id res chain seq x y z
N MET A 1 -12.24 -17.89 -14.82
CA MET A 1 -11.21 -18.32 -13.85
C MET A 1 -11.57 -17.64 -12.54
N ASN A 2 -11.64 -18.37 -11.44
CA ASN A 2 -11.86 -17.75 -10.15
C ASN A 2 -10.55 -17.08 -9.72
N LEU A 3 -10.56 -15.76 -9.54
CA LEU A 3 -9.37 -14.97 -9.16
C LEU A 3 -9.17 -14.90 -7.64
N ALA A 4 -9.96 -15.66 -6.85
CA ALA A 4 -9.79 -15.72 -5.40
C ALA A 4 -8.43 -16.33 -5.00
N ILE A 5 -7.89 -15.88 -3.88
CA ILE A 5 -6.71 -16.49 -3.27
C ILE A 5 -7.11 -17.88 -2.78
N PRO A 6 -6.43 -18.96 -3.21
CA PRO A 6 -6.80 -20.30 -2.81
C PRO A 6 -6.72 -20.51 -1.30
N GLY A 7 -7.76 -21.13 -0.70
CA GLY A 7 -7.82 -21.39 0.73
C GLY A 7 -8.22 -20.19 1.61
N PHE A 8 -8.67 -19.10 1.00
CA PHE A 8 -9.11 -17.91 1.71
C PHE A 8 -10.63 -17.72 1.63
N ASP A 9 -11.21 -17.34 2.74
CA ASP A 9 -12.61 -16.92 2.85
C ASP A 9 -12.71 -15.41 2.59
N TYR A 10 -13.75 -15.01 1.83
CA TYR A 10 -13.99 -13.61 1.48
C TYR A 10 -15.19 -13.08 2.24
N GLN A 11 -15.01 -11.93 2.88
CA GLN A 11 -16.07 -11.28 3.66
C GLN A 11 -15.98 -9.77 3.56
N ARG A 12 -17.11 -9.09 3.73
CA ARG A 12 -17.17 -7.64 3.86
C ARG A 12 -17.25 -7.28 5.33
N ILE A 13 -16.26 -6.57 5.84
CA ILE A 13 -16.13 -6.22 7.26
C ILE A 13 -16.30 -4.72 7.43
N THR A 14 -17.32 -4.29 8.17
CA THR A 14 -17.54 -2.88 8.50
C THR A 14 -16.49 -2.42 9.51
N VAL A 15 -15.76 -1.37 9.16
CA VAL A 15 -14.63 -0.83 9.94
C VAL A 15 -14.93 0.51 10.58
N ASP A 16 -15.68 1.40 9.87
CA ASP A 16 -16.01 2.73 10.34
C ASP A 16 -17.38 3.13 9.79
N GLY A 17 -18.34 3.47 10.68
CA GLY A 17 -19.70 3.83 10.28
C GLY A 17 -20.28 2.81 9.31
N ASP A 18 -20.53 3.21 8.07
CA ASP A 18 -21.05 2.37 7.00
C ASP A 18 -19.95 1.84 6.04
N ILE A 19 -18.68 2.11 6.35
CA ILE A 19 -17.56 1.70 5.47
C ILE A 19 -17.20 0.25 5.74
N ALA A 20 -17.30 -0.57 4.70
CA ALA A 20 -16.90 -1.97 4.73
C ALA A 20 -15.75 -2.26 3.77
N LEU A 21 -14.77 -3.02 4.25
CA LEU A 21 -13.67 -3.51 3.43
C LEU A 21 -13.96 -4.93 2.94
N ASN A 22 -13.74 -5.18 1.65
CA ASN A 22 -13.68 -6.52 1.10
C ASN A 22 -12.37 -7.15 1.56
N THR A 23 -12.43 -8.27 2.26
CA THR A 23 -11.28 -8.86 2.94
C THR A 23 -11.21 -10.36 2.68
N ALA A 24 -10.06 -10.83 2.22
CA ALA A 24 -9.74 -12.25 2.18
C ALA A 24 -9.00 -12.63 3.48
N VAL A 25 -9.42 -13.71 4.14
CA VAL A 25 -8.82 -14.22 5.38
C VAL A 25 -8.51 -15.70 5.22
N GLY A 26 -7.31 -16.13 5.58
CA GLY A 26 -6.90 -17.53 5.50
C GLY A 26 -5.77 -17.87 6.44
N GLY A 27 -5.54 -19.18 6.65
CA GLY A 27 -4.50 -19.68 7.56
C GLY A 27 -4.88 -19.57 9.05
N GLU A 28 -3.97 -20.06 9.89
CA GLU A 28 -4.10 -20.01 11.36
C GLU A 28 -2.73 -19.66 11.96
N GLY A 29 -2.72 -18.90 13.06
CA GLY A 29 -1.52 -18.46 13.77
C GLY A 29 -1.52 -16.97 14.05
N ASP A 30 -0.34 -16.40 14.28
CA ASP A 30 -0.20 -14.97 14.54
C ASP A 30 -0.66 -14.13 13.34
N PRO A 31 -1.40 -13.02 13.56
CA PRO A 31 -2.02 -12.27 12.48
C PRO A 31 -1.00 -11.42 11.72
N ILE A 32 -1.09 -11.47 10.38
CA ILE A 32 -0.41 -10.57 9.46
C ILE A 32 -1.43 -9.94 8.50
N VAL A 33 -1.39 -8.61 8.36
CA VAL A 33 -2.22 -7.86 7.42
C VAL A 33 -1.39 -7.45 6.21
N LEU A 34 -1.89 -7.70 5.00
CA LEU A 34 -1.20 -7.42 3.74
C LEU A 34 -1.96 -6.36 2.95
N LEU A 35 -1.38 -5.18 2.75
CA LEU A 35 -2.01 -4.03 2.10
C LEU A 35 -1.46 -3.81 0.69
N HIS A 36 -2.34 -3.80 -0.29
CA HIS A 36 -1.99 -3.53 -1.69
C HIS A 36 -1.76 -2.04 -1.96
N GLY A 37 -1.23 -1.73 -3.15
CA GLY A 37 -1.04 -0.39 -3.65
C GLY A 37 -1.75 -0.10 -4.96
N PHE A 38 -1.37 1.02 -5.58
CA PHE A 38 -1.85 1.49 -6.87
C PHE A 38 -1.19 0.73 -8.03
N PRO A 39 -1.88 0.38 -9.10
CA PRO A 39 -3.33 0.38 -9.29
C PRO A 39 -3.94 -1.01 -9.06
N GLN A 40 -3.43 -1.74 -8.06
CA GLN A 40 -3.75 -3.13 -7.79
C GLN A 40 -4.91 -3.29 -6.78
N THR A 41 -5.21 -4.53 -6.43
CA THR A 41 -6.16 -4.96 -5.39
C THR A 41 -5.48 -5.97 -4.48
N HIS A 42 -6.21 -6.52 -3.50
CA HIS A 42 -5.74 -7.62 -2.65
C HIS A 42 -5.09 -8.78 -3.43
N LEU A 43 -5.45 -8.98 -4.70
CA LEU A 43 -4.93 -10.06 -5.55
C LEU A 43 -3.42 -10.01 -5.79
N MET A 44 -2.77 -8.87 -5.61
CA MET A 44 -1.31 -8.78 -5.73
C MET A 44 -0.58 -9.68 -4.74
N TRP A 45 -1.24 -9.97 -3.62
CA TRP A 45 -0.71 -10.79 -2.55
C TRP A 45 -0.98 -12.29 -2.72
N ARG A 46 -1.66 -12.73 -3.81
CA ARG A 46 -2.16 -14.11 -3.98
C ARG A 46 -1.12 -15.20 -3.76
N HIS A 47 0.14 -14.95 -4.13
CA HIS A 47 1.23 -15.92 -3.96
C HIS A 47 1.83 -15.84 -2.55
N VAL A 48 2.13 -14.65 -2.07
CA VAL A 48 2.71 -14.41 -0.73
C VAL A 48 1.70 -14.80 0.36
N ALA A 49 0.43 -14.43 0.20
CA ALA A 49 -0.61 -14.77 1.16
C ALA A 49 -0.82 -16.28 1.29
N ALA A 50 -0.85 -17.01 0.16
CA ALA A 50 -0.99 -18.47 0.16
C ALA A 50 0.20 -19.18 0.84
N ASP A 51 1.42 -18.64 0.71
CA ASP A 51 2.59 -19.17 1.39
C ASP A 51 2.55 -18.89 2.91
N LEU A 52 2.22 -17.66 3.32
CA LEU A 52 2.17 -17.26 4.73
C LEU A 52 1.02 -17.95 5.50
N ALA A 53 -0.07 -18.32 4.82
CA ALA A 53 -1.21 -19.00 5.43
C ALA A 53 -0.88 -20.40 5.98
N ALA A 54 0.31 -20.92 5.71
CA ALA A 54 0.79 -22.19 6.26
C ALA A 54 1.01 -22.13 7.79
N ASP A 55 1.31 -20.93 8.34
CA ASP A 55 1.69 -20.74 9.73
C ASP A 55 1.24 -19.39 10.34
N HIS A 56 0.47 -18.59 9.59
CA HIS A 56 -0.08 -17.30 10.03
C HIS A 56 -1.55 -17.18 9.69
N THR A 57 -2.29 -16.40 10.48
CA THR A 57 -3.58 -15.85 10.06
C THR A 57 -3.31 -14.66 9.14
N VAL A 58 -3.61 -14.81 7.86
CA VAL A 58 -3.32 -13.81 6.84
C VAL A 58 -4.59 -13.05 6.46
N ILE A 59 -4.56 -11.73 6.58
CA ILE A 59 -5.69 -10.83 6.35
C ILE A 59 -5.33 -9.91 5.18
N VAL A 60 -6.08 -9.97 4.08
CA VAL A 60 -5.77 -9.27 2.84
C VAL A 60 -6.97 -8.45 2.38
N PRO A 61 -7.11 -7.20 2.88
CA PRO A 61 -8.21 -6.34 2.46
C PRO A 61 -7.92 -5.66 1.11
N ASP A 62 -8.99 -5.32 0.38
CA ASP A 62 -8.97 -4.16 -0.49
C ASP A 62 -9.04 -2.89 0.37
N LEU A 63 -8.17 -1.92 0.12
CA LEU A 63 -8.18 -0.66 0.85
C LEU A 63 -9.48 0.12 0.61
N ARG A 64 -9.86 1.01 1.55
CA ARG A 64 -10.91 2.01 1.33
C ARG A 64 -10.68 2.70 -0.01
N GLY A 65 -11.69 2.74 -0.87
CA GLY A 65 -11.61 3.37 -2.19
C GLY A 65 -11.08 2.49 -3.30
N TYR A 66 -10.71 1.24 -3.03
CA TYR A 66 -10.12 0.31 -4.00
C TYR A 66 -10.90 -1.00 -4.09
N GLY A 67 -10.63 -1.76 -5.15
CA GLY A 67 -11.13 -3.12 -5.32
C GLY A 67 -12.64 -3.24 -5.15
N ALA A 68 -13.08 -4.17 -4.32
CA ALA A 68 -14.47 -4.38 -3.93
C ALA A 68 -14.84 -3.74 -2.58
N SER A 69 -13.94 -2.97 -1.95
CA SER A 69 -14.23 -2.16 -0.76
C SER A 69 -15.07 -0.92 -1.10
N ASP A 70 -15.69 -0.34 -0.07
CA ASP A 70 -16.50 0.85 -0.23
C ASP A 70 -15.66 2.05 -0.70
N LYS A 71 -16.28 2.88 -1.51
CA LYS A 71 -15.70 4.06 -2.16
C LYS A 71 -16.50 5.30 -1.80
N PRO A 72 -16.44 5.78 -0.52
CA PRO A 72 -17.19 6.97 -0.12
C PRO A 72 -16.79 8.16 -0.98
N ALA A 73 -17.74 9.05 -1.26
CA ALA A 73 -17.43 10.32 -1.89
C ALA A 73 -16.49 11.14 -0.98
N ALA A 74 -15.47 11.75 -1.57
CA ALA A 74 -14.53 12.58 -0.82
C ALA A 74 -15.25 13.83 -0.30
N SER A 75 -15.64 13.83 0.97
CA SER A 75 -16.33 14.93 1.65
C SER A 75 -15.36 15.95 2.28
N GLY A 76 -14.08 15.61 2.35
CA GLY A 76 -13.02 16.46 2.90
C GLY A 76 -11.64 15.83 2.68
N PRO A 77 -10.56 16.53 3.08
CA PRO A 77 -9.19 16.05 2.88
C PRO A 77 -8.90 14.75 3.64
N ASP A 78 -9.58 14.53 4.76
CA ASP A 78 -9.36 13.35 5.61
C ASP A 78 -10.05 12.09 5.11
N THR A 79 -11.02 12.17 4.19
CA THR A 79 -11.78 10.98 3.74
C THR A 79 -10.88 9.84 3.27
N TYR A 80 -9.77 10.17 2.62
CA TYR A 80 -8.77 9.24 2.10
C TYR A 80 -7.37 9.52 2.64
N SER A 81 -7.25 10.26 3.77
CA SER A 81 -5.94 10.43 4.41
C SER A 81 -5.38 9.07 4.85
N LYS A 82 -4.07 8.94 4.87
CA LYS A 82 -3.42 7.72 5.37
C LYS A 82 -3.78 7.45 6.83
N ARG A 83 -4.08 8.49 7.61
CA ARG A 83 -4.57 8.37 8.98
C ARG A 83 -5.92 7.69 9.07
N THR A 84 -6.88 8.12 8.26
CA THR A 84 -8.21 7.48 8.18
C THR A 84 -8.11 6.04 7.70
N MET A 85 -7.33 5.80 6.63
CA MET A 85 -7.14 4.45 6.11
C MET A 85 -6.40 3.53 7.09
N ALA A 86 -5.45 4.05 7.87
CA ALA A 86 -4.78 3.31 8.93
C ALA A 86 -5.74 2.92 10.06
N ALA A 87 -6.65 3.82 10.44
CA ALA A 87 -7.70 3.52 11.40
C ALA A 87 -8.63 2.39 10.92
N ASP A 88 -8.95 2.36 9.61
CA ASP A 88 -9.71 1.24 9.02
C ASP A 88 -9.00 -0.10 9.24
N ILE A 89 -7.68 -0.16 9.04
CA ILE A 89 -6.92 -1.40 9.18
C ILE A 89 -6.86 -1.86 10.64
N VAL A 90 -6.69 -0.93 11.57
CA VAL A 90 -6.74 -1.24 13.00
C VAL A 90 -8.13 -1.77 13.40
N ALA A 91 -9.19 -1.11 12.95
CA ALA A 91 -10.56 -1.55 13.20
C ALA A 91 -10.87 -2.91 12.56
N LEU A 92 -10.37 -3.16 11.32
CA LEU A 92 -10.47 -4.45 10.65
C LEU A 92 -9.86 -5.57 11.50
N ALA A 93 -8.63 -5.38 11.97
CA ALA A 93 -7.95 -6.36 12.81
C ALA A 93 -8.72 -6.62 14.12
N GLU A 94 -9.27 -5.57 14.75
CA GLU A 94 -10.13 -5.71 15.95
C GLU A 94 -11.39 -6.49 15.68
N ARG A 95 -12.08 -6.24 14.57
CA ARG A 95 -13.30 -6.96 14.18
C ARG A 95 -13.03 -8.45 13.97
N LEU A 96 -11.81 -8.80 13.56
CA LEU A 96 -11.34 -10.18 13.42
C LEU A 96 -10.77 -10.77 14.72
N GLY A 97 -10.79 -10.03 15.84
CA GLY A 97 -10.34 -10.51 17.15
C GLY A 97 -8.86 -10.31 17.44
N HIS A 98 -8.14 -9.55 16.62
CA HIS A 98 -6.70 -9.33 16.77
C HIS A 98 -6.39 -7.96 17.35
N SER A 99 -5.85 -7.93 18.57
CA SER A 99 -5.45 -6.71 19.25
C SER A 99 -4.08 -6.18 18.78
N ARG A 100 -3.23 -7.04 18.24
CA ARG A 100 -1.89 -6.71 17.72
C ARG A 100 -1.60 -7.59 16.51
N PHE A 101 -0.92 -7.06 15.50
CA PHE A 101 -0.67 -7.75 14.23
C PHE A 101 0.62 -7.26 13.57
N ALA A 102 1.24 -8.12 12.77
CA ALA A 102 2.26 -7.72 11.81
C ALA A 102 1.58 -7.08 10.58
N LEU A 103 2.25 -6.13 9.95
CA LEU A 103 1.70 -5.39 8.82
C LEU A 103 2.71 -5.33 7.69
N ALA A 104 2.28 -5.65 6.48
CA ALA A 104 3.05 -5.44 5.28
C ALA A 104 2.24 -4.60 4.28
N GLY A 105 2.86 -3.62 3.68
CA GLY A 105 2.22 -2.79 2.68
C GLY A 105 3.11 -2.56 1.46
N HIS A 106 2.47 -2.44 0.31
CA HIS A 106 3.10 -2.07 -0.94
C HIS A 106 2.56 -0.73 -1.42
N ASP A 107 3.42 0.17 -1.92
CA ASP A 107 3.04 1.45 -2.51
C ASP A 107 2.05 2.23 -1.60
N ARG A 108 0.83 2.52 -2.02
CA ARG A 108 -0.20 3.20 -1.21
C ARG A 108 -0.48 2.48 0.10
N GLY A 109 -0.52 1.13 0.07
CA GLY A 109 -0.70 0.31 1.26
C GLY A 109 0.48 0.42 2.23
N ALA A 110 1.71 0.60 1.75
CA ALA A 110 2.86 0.85 2.59
C ALA A 110 2.76 2.19 3.33
N LEU A 111 2.28 3.25 2.66
CA LEU A 111 2.04 4.54 3.31
C LEU A 111 0.94 4.46 4.39
N VAL A 112 -0.10 3.66 4.16
CA VAL A 112 -1.11 3.33 5.19
C VAL A 112 -0.44 2.59 6.36
N GLY A 113 0.43 1.62 6.07
CA GLY A 113 1.19 0.87 7.07
C GLY A 113 2.11 1.76 7.92
N VAL A 114 2.82 2.69 7.30
CA VAL A 114 3.65 3.69 8.00
C VAL A 114 2.79 4.51 8.96
N ARG A 115 1.65 5.02 8.47
CA ARG A 115 0.74 5.80 9.32
C ARG A 115 0.14 4.98 10.45
N ALA A 116 -0.22 3.71 10.20
CA ALA A 116 -0.67 2.80 11.25
C ALA A 116 0.41 2.58 12.34
N GLY A 117 1.67 2.41 11.93
CA GLY A 117 2.79 2.25 12.86
C GLY A 117 3.09 3.52 13.68
N LEU A 118 2.90 4.71 13.11
CA LEU A 118 3.11 5.99 13.82
C LEU A 118 1.96 6.31 14.77
N ASP A 119 0.70 6.16 14.34
CA ASP A 119 -0.49 6.53 15.11
C ASP A 119 -0.92 5.44 16.11
N HIS A 120 -0.61 4.16 15.80
CA HIS A 120 -1.03 2.99 16.60
C HIS A 120 0.14 2.04 16.90
N PRO A 121 1.25 2.52 17.52
CA PRO A 121 2.47 1.73 17.72
C PRO A 121 2.26 0.49 18.61
N ASP A 122 1.24 0.48 19.46
CA ASP A 122 0.92 -0.66 20.33
C ASP A 122 0.12 -1.75 19.58
N ARG A 123 -0.41 -1.45 18.39
CA ARG A 123 -1.21 -2.37 17.56
C ARG A 123 -0.37 -3.05 16.49
N VAL A 124 0.60 -2.34 15.92
CA VAL A 124 1.50 -2.86 14.88
C VAL A 124 2.74 -3.46 15.53
N SER A 125 2.91 -4.78 15.40
CA SER A 125 4.05 -5.50 16.01
C SER A 125 5.32 -5.40 15.17
N HIS A 126 5.19 -5.50 13.84
CA HIS A 126 6.26 -5.47 12.84
C HIS A 126 5.73 -4.77 11.60
N LEU A 127 6.56 -4.06 10.86
CA LEU A 127 6.14 -3.36 9.66
C LEU A 127 7.07 -3.65 8.48
N ALA A 128 6.53 -4.21 7.41
CA ALA A 128 7.20 -4.32 6.12
C ALA A 128 6.69 -3.26 5.14
N ILE A 129 7.60 -2.61 4.45
CA ILE A 129 7.35 -1.52 3.51
C ILE A 129 7.95 -1.90 2.16
N LEU A 130 7.11 -1.99 1.12
CA LEU A 130 7.54 -2.37 -0.22
C LEU A 130 7.45 -1.18 -1.17
N ASP A 131 8.60 -0.78 -1.70
CA ASP A 131 8.86 0.12 -2.83
C ASP A 131 8.23 1.51 -2.75
N VAL A 132 8.34 2.17 -1.61
CA VAL A 132 8.00 3.59 -1.43
C VAL A 132 9.02 4.32 -0.56
N LEU A 133 8.96 5.66 -0.57
CA LEU A 133 9.52 6.54 0.46
C LEU A 133 8.39 7.08 1.35
N PRO A 134 8.70 7.60 2.55
CA PRO A 134 7.74 8.35 3.35
C PRO A 134 7.14 9.51 2.55
N THR A 135 5.88 9.83 2.75
CA THR A 135 5.15 10.82 1.93
C THR A 135 5.88 12.16 1.83
N LEU A 136 6.29 12.69 2.98
CA LEU A 136 7.01 13.97 3.02
C LEU A 136 8.33 13.94 2.22
N ASP A 137 9.08 12.83 2.31
CA ASP A 137 10.37 12.66 1.63
C ASP A 137 10.19 12.41 0.13
N THR A 138 9.12 11.71 -0.27
CA THR A 138 8.76 11.51 -1.69
C THR A 138 8.64 12.84 -2.41
N TRP A 139 7.89 13.81 -1.85
CA TRP A 139 7.72 15.13 -2.46
C TRP A 139 9.00 15.97 -2.43
N ALA A 140 9.91 15.70 -1.48
CA ALA A 140 11.20 16.38 -1.42
C ALA A 140 12.19 15.91 -2.49
N VAL A 141 12.15 14.61 -2.88
CA VAL A 141 13.08 14.06 -3.91
C VAL A 141 12.51 14.14 -5.32
N LEU A 142 11.20 14.04 -5.50
CA LEU A 142 10.54 14.08 -6.82
C LEU A 142 10.31 15.51 -7.28
N HIS A 143 11.31 16.12 -7.90
CA HIS A 143 11.21 17.48 -8.45
C HIS A 143 11.96 17.60 -9.79
N GLY A 144 11.68 18.64 -10.55
CA GLY A 144 12.31 18.89 -11.86
C GLY A 144 11.98 17.78 -12.87
N ALA A 145 12.96 17.41 -13.70
CA ALA A 145 12.80 16.38 -14.74
C ALA A 145 12.57 14.98 -14.13
N ASP A 146 13.14 14.70 -12.97
CA ASP A 146 13.05 13.41 -12.30
C ASP A 146 11.63 13.12 -11.79
N ALA A 147 10.83 14.17 -11.58
CA ALA A 147 9.41 14.04 -11.25
C ALA A 147 8.57 13.37 -12.36
N ALA A 148 9.10 13.26 -13.58
CA ALA A 148 8.39 12.62 -14.70
C ALA A 148 8.02 11.16 -14.42
N VAL A 149 8.80 10.42 -13.63
CA VAL A 149 8.48 9.04 -13.22
C VAL A 149 7.19 8.97 -12.39
N ALA A 150 6.86 10.05 -11.67
CA ALA A 150 5.72 10.17 -10.77
C ALA A 150 4.68 11.19 -11.27
N PHE A 151 4.58 11.41 -12.58
CA PHE A 151 3.66 12.42 -13.18
C PHE A 151 2.22 12.23 -12.70
N HIS A 152 1.80 11.00 -12.42
CA HIS A 152 0.47 10.66 -11.92
C HIS A 152 0.18 11.31 -10.56
N LEU A 153 1.18 11.41 -9.67
CA LEU A 153 1.02 12.07 -8.37
C LEU A 153 0.73 13.57 -8.56
N TYR A 154 1.45 14.22 -9.48
CA TYR A 154 1.24 15.64 -9.80
C TYR A 154 -0.10 15.89 -10.49
N LEU A 155 -0.53 14.97 -11.39
CA LEU A 155 -1.85 15.04 -12.02
C LEU A 155 -2.95 14.89 -10.96
N MET A 156 -2.88 13.84 -10.14
CA MET A 156 -3.92 13.54 -9.15
C MET A 156 -3.95 14.53 -7.98
N ALA A 157 -2.86 15.27 -7.73
CA ALA A 157 -2.81 16.35 -6.76
C ALA A 157 -3.58 17.62 -7.19
N GLN A 158 -3.98 17.73 -8.47
CA GLN A 158 -4.72 18.89 -8.95
C GLN A 158 -6.11 19.00 -8.31
N PRO A 159 -6.74 20.19 -8.34
CA PRO A 159 -8.07 20.38 -7.79
C PRO A 159 -9.11 19.38 -8.30
N PRO A 160 -10.11 19.02 -7.48
CA PRO A 160 -11.13 18.04 -7.85
C PRO A 160 -11.82 18.37 -9.17
N GLY A 161 -12.12 17.31 -9.93
CA GLY A 161 -12.86 17.34 -11.18
C GLY A 161 -11.99 17.22 -12.44
N LEU A 162 -10.81 17.85 -12.48
CA LEU A 162 -9.95 17.74 -13.69
C LEU A 162 -9.28 16.37 -13.80
N PRO A 163 -8.52 15.88 -12.78
CA PRO A 163 -7.86 14.57 -12.85
C PRO A 163 -8.86 13.44 -13.07
N GLU A 164 -9.96 13.48 -12.33
CA GLU A 164 -11.00 12.44 -12.40
C GLU A 164 -11.57 12.30 -13.82
N ARG A 165 -11.90 13.44 -14.49
CA ARG A 165 -12.40 13.40 -15.86
C ARG A 165 -11.36 12.97 -16.88
N MET A 166 -10.11 13.42 -16.73
CA MET A 166 -9.01 13.05 -17.62
C MET A 166 -8.74 11.55 -17.55
N ILE A 167 -8.61 11.01 -16.33
CA ILE A 167 -8.31 9.59 -16.10
C ILE A 167 -9.50 8.73 -16.52
N ALA A 168 -10.74 9.10 -16.18
CA ALA A 168 -11.92 8.32 -16.56
C ALA A 168 -12.13 8.24 -18.07
N ALA A 169 -11.68 9.25 -18.84
CA ALA A 169 -11.79 9.24 -20.30
C ALA A 169 -10.91 8.16 -20.98
N SER A 170 -9.82 7.72 -20.33
CA SER A 170 -8.87 6.73 -20.84
C SER A 170 -8.30 5.87 -19.69
N ALA A 171 -9.19 5.34 -18.87
CA ALA A 171 -8.77 4.68 -17.61
C ALA A 171 -7.89 3.45 -17.86
N ASP A 172 -8.20 2.62 -18.87
CA ASP A 172 -7.42 1.42 -19.19
C ASP A 172 -6.01 1.78 -19.68
N GLU A 173 -5.89 2.80 -20.51
CA GLU A 173 -4.58 3.29 -20.97
C GLU A 173 -3.79 3.89 -19.80
N PHE A 174 -4.46 4.68 -18.95
CA PHE A 174 -3.80 5.33 -17.82
C PHE A 174 -3.28 4.31 -16.79
N PHE A 175 -4.14 3.44 -16.28
CA PHE A 175 -3.73 2.43 -15.29
C PHE A 175 -2.87 1.33 -15.91
N GLY A 176 -3.18 0.94 -17.16
CA GLY A 176 -2.41 -0.03 -17.91
C GLY A 176 -0.97 0.39 -18.14
N PHE A 177 -0.72 1.69 -18.37
CA PHE A 177 0.62 2.24 -18.51
C PHE A 177 1.50 1.90 -17.29
N PHE A 178 1.00 2.09 -16.07
CA PHE A 178 1.78 1.78 -14.86
C PHE A 178 2.00 0.30 -14.67
N LEU A 179 0.97 -0.53 -14.91
CA LEU A 179 1.11 -1.99 -14.87
C LEU A 179 2.18 -2.49 -15.84
N ASP A 180 2.30 -1.88 -17.02
CA ASP A 180 3.26 -2.29 -18.04
C ASP A 180 4.65 -1.67 -17.80
N ALA A 181 4.73 -0.38 -17.44
CA ALA A 181 5.99 0.34 -17.30
C ALA A 181 6.76 0.00 -16.02
N TRP A 182 6.06 -0.39 -14.95
CA TRP A 182 6.68 -0.67 -13.65
C TRP A 182 6.90 -2.16 -13.38
N THR A 183 6.41 -3.03 -14.26
CA THR A 183 6.67 -4.47 -14.24
C THR A 183 7.92 -4.80 -15.05
N LYS A 184 8.89 -5.49 -14.47
CA LYS A 184 10.08 -5.99 -15.19
C LYS A 184 9.83 -7.32 -15.87
N ASP A 185 9.09 -8.22 -15.20
CA ASP A 185 8.66 -9.49 -15.77
C ASP A 185 7.17 -9.45 -16.14
N ALA A 186 6.88 -9.23 -17.40
CA ALA A 186 5.49 -9.14 -17.90
C ALA A 186 4.67 -10.43 -17.64
N ALA A 187 5.30 -11.58 -17.39
CA ALA A 187 4.60 -12.82 -17.05
C ALA A 187 4.11 -12.87 -15.60
N ALA A 188 4.62 -12.00 -14.71
CA ALA A 188 4.27 -11.98 -13.30
C ALA A 188 2.81 -11.58 -13.06
N ILE A 189 2.23 -10.73 -13.93
CA ILE A 189 0.82 -10.32 -13.86
C ILE A 189 0.05 -10.97 -15.02
N PRO A 190 -0.55 -12.16 -14.81
CA PRO A 190 -1.30 -12.84 -15.87
C PRO A 190 -2.48 -12.01 -16.39
N GLY A 191 -2.81 -12.17 -17.68
CA GLY A 191 -3.85 -11.42 -18.34
C GLY A 191 -5.19 -11.29 -17.58
N PRO A 192 -5.75 -12.36 -16.98
CA PRO A 192 -6.97 -12.27 -16.17
C PRO A 192 -6.80 -11.41 -14.92
N VAL A 193 -5.65 -11.45 -14.25
CA VAL A 193 -5.35 -10.62 -13.06
C VAL A 193 -5.20 -9.15 -13.47
N ARG A 194 -4.46 -8.88 -14.55
CA ARG A 194 -4.34 -7.53 -15.12
C ARG A 194 -5.71 -6.95 -15.50
N ALA A 195 -6.56 -7.75 -16.12
CA ALA A 195 -7.91 -7.32 -16.48
C ALA A 195 -8.76 -6.95 -15.25
N GLU A 196 -8.61 -7.67 -14.15
CA GLU A 196 -9.29 -7.35 -12.89
C GLU A 196 -8.74 -6.05 -12.27
N TYR A 197 -7.43 -5.81 -12.28
CA TYR A 197 -6.86 -4.54 -11.82
C TYR A 197 -7.42 -3.35 -12.62
N LEU A 198 -7.47 -3.47 -13.94
CA LEU A 198 -8.03 -2.42 -14.79
C LEU A 198 -9.53 -2.21 -14.53
N ARG A 199 -10.31 -3.29 -14.40
CA ARG A 199 -11.73 -3.21 -14.07
C ARG A 199 -11.96 -2.48 -12.75
N ALA A 200 -11.27 -2.92 -11.68
CA ALA A 200 -11.39 -2.33 -10.35
C ALA A 200 -10.97 -0.86 -10.33
N SER A 201 -9.89 -0.51 -11.05
CA SER A 201 -9.39 0.86 -11.13
C SER A 201 -10.34 1.79 -11.89
N ARG A 202 -10.98 1.32 -12.98
CA ARG A 202 -12.02 2.10 -13.69
C ARG A 202 -13.17 2.49 -12.79
N GLU A 203 -13.61 1.57 -11.93
CA GLU A 203 -14.70 1.79 -10.98
C GLU A 203 -14.29 2.67 -9.80
N ALA A 204 -13.00 2.87 -9.59
CA ALA A 204 -12.39 3.54 -8.43
C ALA A 204 -11.69 4.86 -8.78
N VAL A 205 -11.80 5.39 -10.00
CA VAL A 205 -11.05 6.59 -10.43
C VAL A 205 -11.15 7.74 -9.43
N ALA A 206 -12.37 8.07 -8.98
CA ALA A 206 -12.59 9.20 -8.07
C ALA A 206 -11.92 8.99 -6.70
N SER A 207 -12.00 7.78 -6.16
CA SER A 207 -11.40 7.43 -4.86
C SER A 207 -9.88 7.31 -4.94
N ILE A 208 -9.34 6.73 -6.00
CA ILE A 208 -7.90 6.65 -6.25
C ILE A 208 -7.30 8.07 -6.36
N VAL A 209 -7.95 8.95 -7.12
CA VAL A 209 -7.51 10.35 -7.24
C VAL A 209 -7.58 11.07 -5.89
N ALA A 210 -8.64 10.84 -5.10
CA ALA A 210 -8.77 11.44 -3.77
C ALA A 210 -7.70 10.94 -2.80
N ASP A 211 -7.36 9.65 -2.82
CA ASP A 211 -6.27 9.07 -2.05
C ASP A 211 -4.90 9.67 -2.44
N CYS A 212 -4.60 9.77 -3.72
CA CYS A 212 -3.35 10.40 -4.18
C CYS A 212 -3.29 11.89 -3.83
N ARG A 213 -4.42 12.60 -3.94
CA ARG A 213 -4.53 14.03 -3.56
C ARG A 213 -4.26 14.23 -2.07
N ALA A 214 -4.71 13.33 -1.19
CA ALA A 214 -4.45 13.42 0.24
C ALA A 214 -2.95 13.41 0.55
N THR A 215 -2.13 12.63 -0.19
CA THR A 215 -0.67 12.62 -0.03
C THR A 215 0.03 13.90 -0.49
N ALA A 216 -0.61 14.71 -1.31
CA ALA A 216 -0.09 16.03 -1.69
C ALA A 216 -0.55 17.16 -0.74
N GLY A 217 -1.35 16.85 0.26
CA GLY A 217 -1.95 17.80 1.18
C GLY A 217 -1.88 17.36 2.63
N ILE A 218 -2.99 16.81 3.15
CA ILE A 218 -3.15 16.51 4.58
C ILE A 218 -2.10 15.53 5.12
N ASP A 219 -1.69 14.52 4.34
CA ASP A 219 -0.70 13.54 4.78
C ASP A 219 0.69 14.18 4.94
N ILE A 220 1.06 15.15 4.08
CA ILE A 220 2.30 15.95 4.27
C ILE A 220 2.25 16.71 5.59
N GLU A 221 1.11 17.31 5.95
CA GLU A 221 0.99 18.06 7.19
C GLU A 221 1.08 17.15 8.41
N HIS A 222 0.52 15.93 8.33
CA HIS A 222 0.70 14.91 9.36
C HIS A 222 2.18 14.53 9.52
N ASP A 223 2.88 14.23 8.42
CA ASP A 223 4.29 13.85 8.45
C ASP A 223 5.20 14.98 8.96
N LYS A 224 4.93 16.24 8.58
CA LYS A 224 5.65 17.41 9.11
C LYS A 224 5.49 17.54 10.63
N ALA A 225 4.25 17.39 11.13
CA ALA A 225 3.97 17.46 12.54
C ALA A 225 4.69 16.35 13.31
N ASP A 226 4.64 15.11 12.82
CA ASP A 226 5.32 13.98 13.44
C ASP A 226 6.84 14.17 13.46
N ARG A 227 7.42 14.60 12.33
CA ARG A 227 8.87 14.88 12.25
C ARG A 227 9.28 15.98 13.22
N ALA A 228 8.51 17.06 13.33
CA ALA A 228 8.77 18.17 14.25
C ALA A 228 8.71 17.73 15.72
N ASN A 229 7.82 16.78 16.05
CA ASN A 229 7.65 16.21 17.38
C ASN A 229 8.56 15.00 17.68
N GLY A 230 9.41 14.60 16.73
CA GLY A 230 10.31 13.46 16.88
C GLY A 230 9.60 12.10 16.93
N VAL A 231 8.38 12.00 16.41
CA VAL A 231 7.63 10.73 16.34
C VAL A 231 8.32 9.78 15.37
N ARG A 232 8.47 8.52 15.78
CA ARG A 232 9.18 7.47 15.03
C ARG A 232 8.41 6.16 15.10
N LEU A 233 8.64 5.31 14.11
CA LEU A 233 8.21 3.91 14.14
C LEU A 233 8.96 3.18 15.25
N ARG A 234 8.23 2.53 16.16
CA ARG A 234 8.79 1.90 17.38
C ARG A 234 9.01 0.40 17.24
N MET A 235 8.37 -0.21 16.25
CA MET A 235 8.48 -1.64 15.95
C MET A 235 9.66 -1.91 15.01
N PRO A 236 10.12 -3.16 14.87
CA PRO A 236 11.02 -3.57 13.81
C PRO A 236 10.44 -3.26 12.44
N VAL A 237 11.24 -2.66 11.57
CA VAL A 237 10.84 -2.28 10.20
C VAL A 237 11.76 -2.95 9.19
N THR A 238 11.18 -3.59 8.17
CA THR A 238 11.91 -4.03 6.97
C THR A 238 11.40 -3.23 5.77
N VAL A 239 12.32 -2.59 5.06
CA VAL A 239 12.04 -1.92 3.77
C VAL A 239 12.67 -2.75 2.66
N VAL A 240 11.88 -3.12 1.67
CA VAL A 240 12.36 -3.74 0.44
C VAL A 240 12.00 -2.83 -0.73
N GLN A 241 12.98 -2.37 -1.48
CA GLN A 241 12.73 -1.45 -2.59
C GLN A 241 13.72 -1.62 -3.75
N GLN A 242 13.35 -1.10 -4.90
CA GLN A 242 14.26 -0.92 -6.01
C GLN A 242 15.33 0.13 -5.66
N ASP A 243 16.48 0.13 -6.35
CA ASP A 243 17.52 1.14 -6.16
C ASP A 243 17.17 2.47 -6.84
N TRP A 244 16.04 3.06 -6.42
CA TRP A 244 15.65 4.41 -6.87
C TRP A 244 16.66 5.47 -6.43
N GLY A 245 17.35 5.24 -5.31
CA GLY A 245 18.38 6.15 -4.79
C GLY A 245 19.52 6.34 -5.76
N ALA A 246 19.99 5.25 -6.41
CA ALA A 246 21.02 5.35 -7.45
C ALA A 246 20.54 6.13 -8.67
N ALA A 247 19.25 5.98 -9.06
CA ALA A 247 18.69 6.66 -10.22
C ALA A 247 18.39 8.14 -9.96
N LEU A 248 17.93 8.50 -8.74
CA LEU A 248 17.43 9.82 -8.39
C LEU A 248 18.36 10.61 -7.45
N GLY A 249 19.54 10.05 -7.11
CA GLY A 249 20.58 10.75 -6.36
C GLY A 249 20.31 10.95 -4.87
N TYR A 250 19.58 10.02 -4.20
CA TYR A 250 19.35 10.08 -2.76
C TYR A 250 19.67 8.75 -2.05
N ASP A 251 19.95 8.82 -0.75
CA ASP A 251 20.15 7.65 0.11
C ASP A 251 18.81 7.23 0.76
N ALA A 252 18.13 6.25 0.16
CA ALA A 252 16.87 5.73 0.65
C ALA A 252 16.95 5.15 2.07
N ALA A 253 18.06 4.47 2.39
CA ALA A 253 18.27 3.91 3.72
C ALA A 253 18.42 5.02 4.78
N ALA A 254 19.10 6.12 4.45
CA ALA A 254 19.21 7.28 5.34
C ALA A 254 17.85 7.95 5.55
N VAL A 255 17.04 8.10 4.48
CA VAL A 255 15.68 8.62 4.56
C VAL A 255 14.85 7.78 5.53
N TRP A 256 14.84 6.44 5.36
CA TRP A 256 14.08 5.55 6.23
C TRP A 256 14.57 5.51 7.66
N ARG A 257 15.91 5.58 7.92
CA ARG A 257 16.46 5.63 9.30
C ARG A 257 15.98 6.86 10.07
N ALA A 258 15.63 7.93 9.37
CA ALA A 258 15.03 9.10 10.02
C ALA A 258 13.65 8.80 10.63
N TRP A 259 12.91 7.82 10.11
CA TRP A 259 11.59 7.42 10.58
C TRP A 259 11.59 6.12 11.39
N ALA A 260 12.48 5.19 11.08
CA ALA A 260 12.55 3.85 11.65
C ALA A 260 13.93 3.56 12.23
N PRO A 261 14.14 3.73 13.57
CA PRO A 261 15.43 3.46 14.21
C PRO A 261 15.86 1.99 14.09
N ASP A 262 14.92 1.04 14.19
CA ASP A 262 15.16 -0.40 14.01
C ASP A 262 14.82 -0.80 12.56
N LEU A 263 15.68 -0.43 11.64
CA LEU A 263 15.51 -0.61 10.19
C LEU A 263 16.39 -1.74 9.65
N ASP A 264 15.77 -2.66 8.92
CA ASP A 264 16.40 -3.55 7.95
C ASP A 264 16.04 -3.07 6.53
N HIS A 265 17.00 -2.55 5.78
CA HIS A 265 16.81 -2.01 4.44
C HIS A 265 17.43 -2.92 3.39
N ARG A 266 16.63 -3.40 2.46
CA ARG A 266 17.01 -4.36 1.41
C ARG A 266 16.72 -3.79 0.03
N LEU A 267 17.65 -3.97 -0.91
CA LEU A 267 17.42 -3.68 -2.31
C LEU A 267 17.00 -4.96 -3.06
N THR A 268 16.16 -4.80 -4.09
CA THR A 268 15.73 -5.88 -4.96
C THR A 268 15.94 -5.55 -6.44
N ASN A 269 16.11 -6.58 -7.25
CA ASN A 269 16.13 -6.47 -8.72
C ASN A 269 14.72 -6.65 -9.35
N ALA A 270 13.70 -7.01 -8.56
CA ALA A 270 12.33 -7.05 -9.06
C ALA A 270 11.86 -5.65 -9.48
N GLY A 271 10.78 -5.56 -10.25
CA GLY A 271 10.11 -4.30 -10.55
C GLY A 271 9.29 -3.79 -9.36
N HIS A 272 8.46 -2.80 -9.63
CA HIS A 272 7.61 -2.19 -8.60
C HIS A 272 6.64 -3.19 -7.97
N PHE A 273 6.08 -4.10 -8.76
CA PHE A 273 5.11 -5.10 -8.30
C PHE A 273 5.79 -6.36 -7.76
N MET A 274 6.76 -6.18 -6.86
CA MET A 274 7.66 -7.23 -6.40
C MET A 274 6.97 -8.42 -5.72
N ALA A 275 5.80 -8.25 -5.11
CA ALA A 275 5.03 -9.36 -4.55
C ALA A 275 4.44 -10.28 -5.63
N GLU A 276 4.35 -9.80 -6.87
CA GLU A 276 3.97 -10.57 -8.05
C GLU A 276 5.20 -11.15 -8.77
N GLU A 277 6.26 -10.35 -8.88
CA GLU A 277 7.47 -10.68 -9.66
C GLU A 277 8.43 -11.61 -8.91
N ASP A 278 8.56 -11.46 -7.59
CA ASP A 278 9.39 -12.29 -6.72
C ASP A 278 8.70 -12.55 -5.37
N PRO A 279 7.59 -13.31 -5.38
CA PRO A 279 6.84 -13.60 -4.15
C PRO A 279 7.68 -14.39 -3.12
N ALA A 280 8.65 -15.19 -3.55
CA ALA A 280 9.52 -15.94 -2.65
C ALA A 280 10.45 -15.00 -1.85
N MET A 281 11.05 -14.01 -2.49
CA MET A 281 11.87 -12.99 -1.83
C MET A 281 11.02 -12.18 -0.85
N VAL A 282 9.83 -11.74 -1.25
CA VAL A 282 8.92 -10.98 -0.38
C VAL A 282 8.48 -11.84 0.81
N GLY A 283 8.02 -13.07 0.59
CA GLY A 283 7.64 -13.99 1.67
C GLY A 283 8.78 -14.23 2.67
N LYS A 284 10.01 -14.43 2.16
CA LYS A 284 11.20 -14.54 3.02
C LYS A 284 11.45 -13.27 3.83
N ALA A 285 11.35 -12.10 3.21
CA ALA A 285 11.56 -10.83 3.92
C ALA A 285 10.55 -10.63 5.06
N LEU A 286 9.29 -11.03 4.86
CA LEU A 286 8.24 -10.98 5.88
C LEU A 286 8.53 -11.96 7.04
N ARG A 287 8.90 -13.20 6.73
CA ARG A 287 9.26 -14.19 7.76
C ARG A 287 10.49 -13.76 8.56
N ASP A 288 11.53 -13.23 7.90
CA ASP A 288 12.72 -12.70 8.57
C ASP A 288 12.37 -11.53 9.50
N LEU A 289 11.41 -10.67 9.11
CA LEU A 289 10.95 -9.55 9.93
C LEU A 289 10.21 -10.01 11.18
N ILE A 290 9.28 -10.96 11.05
CA ILE A 290 8.40 -11.39 12.14
C ILE A 290 9.18 -12.06 13.30
N VAL A 291 10.35 -12.61 13.03
CA VAL A 291 11.20 -13.24 14.06
C VAL A 291 12.21 -12.28 14.72
N ARG A 292 12.18 -10.99 14.38
CA ARG A 292 13.01 -9.94 15.01
C ARG A 292 12.38 -9.46 16.30
#